data_0156ed94bce65adf4aa42de07f57c999
#
_entry.id   0156ed94bce65adf4aa42de07f57c999
#
_cell.length_a   1.000
_cell.length_b   1.000
_cell.length_c   1.000
_cell.angle_alpha   90.00
_cell.angle_beta   90.00
_cell.angle_gamma   90.00
#
_symmetry.space_group_name_H-M   'P 1'
#
loop_
_entity.id
_entity.type
_entity.pdbx_description
1 polymer ?
#
loop_
_entity_poly.entity_id
_entity_poly.type
_entity_poly.pdbx_seq_one_letter_code
_entity_poly.pdbx_strand_id
1 'polypeptide(L)'
;MKRGSGTVDGVKDTKQVNQTKQVIPIRCEGVAVILLKKNLDQYHVLMLKRASRMLHNEWCYIGGGIEMGEKAWEAALREIREETGITEVRLYSANQFEQYYSPMEDYTYTAPVFVGYVDESQPVQLNHEHSDYQWMTFDEAKENAALPGIDHILDFVEKHFAKKAPSKWLRIDGKI
;
A
#
# COMPACT_ATOMS: atom_id res chain seq x y z
N MET A 1 51.79 62.35 -30.81
CA MET A 1 51.82 61.11 -31.63
C MET A 1 52.10 59.94 -30.71
N LYS A 2 51.19 59.04 -30.60
CA LYS A 2 51.18 57.60 -30.58
C LYS A 2 49.98 57.04 -29.80
N ARG A 3 49.29 56.24 -30.47
CA ARG A 3 48.05 55.58 -30.11
C ARG A 3 48.27 54.48 -29.08
N GLY A 4 47.43 54.40 -28.08
CA GLY A 4 47.31 53.25 -27.20
C GLY A 4 46.13 52.40 -27.64
N SER A 5 46.43 51.11 -27.90
CA SER A 5 45.49 50.09 -28.28
C SER A 5 44.76 49.58 -27.05
N GLY A 6 43.43 49.66 -27.06
CA GLY A 6 42.60 49.01 -26.04
C GLY A 6 42.51 47.50 -26.32
N THR A 7 42.79 46.73 -25.28
CA THR A 7 42.49 45.31 -25.21
C THR A 7 41.10 45.13 -24.65
N VAL A 8 40.23 44.51 -25.44
CA VAL A 8 38.87 44.12 -25.03
C VAL A 8 38.99 42.78 -24.33
N ASP A 9 38.81 42.81 -23.00
CA ASP A 9 38.69 41.59 -22.20
C ASP A 9 37.36 40.87 -22.54
N GLY A 10 37.53 39.69 -23.12
CA GLY A 10 36.40 38.81 -23.42
C GLY A 10 35.79 38.27 -22.14
N VAL A 11 34.52 38.69 -21.90
CA VAL A 11 33.68 38.11 -20.90
C VAL A 11 33.38 36.68 -21.33
N LYS A 12 34.01 35.70 -20.64
CA LYS A 12 33.62 34.29 -20.77
C LYS A 12 32.29 34.07 -20.05
N ASP A 13 31.27 33.99 -20.86
CA ASP A 13 29.92 33.56 -20.43
C ASP A 13 30.00 32.09 -19.97
N THR A 14 30.27 31.85 -18.71
CA THR A 14 30.15 30.53 -18.10
C THR A 14 28.68 30.25 -17.88
N LYS A 15 28.03 29.64 -18.90
CA LYS A 15 26.74 28.98 -18.71
C LYS A 15 26.90 27.92 -17.61
N GLN A 16 26.49 28.22 -16.39
CA GLN A 16 26.23 27.24 -15.36
C GLN A 16 25.09 26.36 -15.86
N VAL A 17 25.43 25.19 -16.37
CA VAL A 17 24.46 24.11 -16.59
C VAL A 17 24.06 23.66 -15.20
N ASN A 18 22.90 24.12 -14.72
CA ASN A 18 22.27 23.55 -13.55
C ASN A 18 21.95 22.10 -13.89
N GLN A 19 22.83 21.18 -13.54
CA GLN A 19 22.54 19.74 -13.56
C GLN A 19 21.51 19.51 -12.45
N THR A 20 20.24 19.52 -12.80
CA THR A 20 19.16 19.03 -11.94
C THR A 20 19.44 17.55 -11.66
N LYS A 21 19.67 17.23 -10.39
CA LYS A 21 19.85 15.83 -9.97
C LYS A 21 18.60 15.05 -10.40
N GLN A 22 18.82 13.89 -10.99
CA GLN A 22 17.72 12.97 -11.27
C GLN A 22 17.19 12.44 -9.92
N VAL A 23 15.89 12.48 -9.74
CA VAL A 23 15.18 11.97 -8.57
C VAL A 23 14.27 10.82 -8.98
N ILE A 24 14.19 9.81 -8.12
CA ILE A 24 13.23 8.72 -8.29
C ILE A 24 11.85 9.23 -7.85
N PRO A 25 10.84 9.23 -8.74
CA PRO A 25 9.48 9.64 -8.38
C PRO A 25 8.89 8.74 -7.28
N ILE A 26 8.05 9.30 -6.43
CA ILE A 26 7.25 8.55 -5.47
C ILE A 26 5.80 8.59 -5.95
N ARG A 27 5.17 7.42 -6.08
CA ARG A 27 3.76 7.27 -6.39
C ARG A 27 3.02 6.74 -5.16
N CYS A 28 1.99 7.47 -4.73
CA CYS A 28 1.11 7.08 -3.63
C CYS A 28 -0.34 7.16 -4.16
N GLU A 29 -0.71 6.16 -4.93
CA GLU A 29 -1.97 6.12 -5.68
C GLU A 29 -2.79 4.85 -5.40
N GLY A 30 -2.43 4.11 -4.36
CA GLY A 30 -3.12 2.90 -3.95
C GLY A 30 -3.21 2.74 -2.45
N VAL A 31 -3.91 1.69 -2.03
CA VAL A 31 -4.11 1.29 -0.64
C VAL A 31 -3.82 -0.19 -0.46
N ALA A 32 -3.44 -0.58 0.75
CA ALA A 32 -3.32 -1.96 1.19
C ALA A 32 -4.23 -2.19 2.39
N VAL A 33 -4.95 -3.32 2.44
CA VAL A 33 -5.90 -3.61 3.52
C VAL A 33 -5.70 -5.03 4.04
N ILE A 34 -5.53 -5.14 5.35
CA ILE A 34 -5.44 -6.42 6.04
C ILE A 34 -6.73 -6.62 6.84
N LEU A 35 -7.55 -7.59 6.43
CA LEU A 35 -8.76 -7.95 7.16
C LEU A 35 -8.44 -9.00 8.22
N LEU A 36 -8.94 -8.77 9.42
CA LEU A 36 -8.80 -9.63 10.58
C LEU A 36 -10.17 -10.17 11.00
N LYS A 37 -10.27 -11.48 11.10
CA LYS A 37 -11.41 -12.18 11.67
C LYS A 37 -10.98 -12.95 12.90
N LYS A 38 -11.74 -12.85 13.99
CA LYS A 38 -11.48 -13.63 15.19
C LYS A 38 -12.08 -15.02 15.00
N ASN A 39 -11.27 -16.06 15.21
CA ASN A 39 -11.71 -17.44 15.26
C ASN A 39 -11.24 -18.03 16.59
N LEU A 40 -12.19 -18.47 17.43
CA LEU A 40 -11.94 -18.81 18.83
C LEU A 40 -11.23 -17.64 19.55
N ASP A 41 -10.00 -17.82 19.98
CA ASP A 41 -9.23 -16.79 20.68
C ASP A 41 -8.13 -16.14 19.83
N GLN A 42 -8.03 -16.48 18.55
CA GLN A 42 -6.98 -15.99 17.65
C GLN A 42 -7.55 -15.22 16.47
N TYR A 43 -6.83 -14.18 16.03
CA TYR A 43 -7.13 -13.50 14.78
C TYR A 43 -6.48 -14.21 13.60
N HIS A 44 -7.25 -14.32 12.52
CA HIS A 44 -6.81 -14.82 11.22
C HIS A 44 -6.83 -13.67 10.20
N VAL A 45 -5.93 -13.73 9.25
CA VAL A 45 -5.79 -12.77 8.16
C VAL A 45 -6.48 -13.32 6.92
N LEU A 46 -7.27 -12.49 6.24
CA LEU A 46 -7.79 -12.84 4.93
C LEU A 46 -6.69 -12.69 3.88
N MET A 47 -6.34 -13.79 3.23
CA MET A 47 -5.49 -13.79 2.05
C MET A 47 -6.29 -14.18 0.83
N LEU A 48 -6.06 -13.48 -0.28
CA LEU A 48 -6.72 -13.65 -1.57
C LEU A 48 -5.72 -14.18 -2.58
N LYS A 49 -6.12 -15.18 -3.37
CA LYS A 49 -5.29 -15.75 -4.42
C LYS A 49 -5.55 -15.04 -5.74
N ARG A 50 -4.55 -14.38 -6.27
CA ARG A 50 -4.69 -13.55 -7.47
C ARG A 50 -4.95 -14.39 -8.73
N ALA A 51 -5.98 -14.00 -9.50
CA ALA A 51 -6.26 -14.51 -10.84
C ALA A 51 -5.70 -13.59 -11.94
N SER A 52 -5.37 -12.34 -11.60
CA SER A 52 -4.83 -11.35 -12.52
C SER A 52 -3.40 -11.69 -12.98
N ARG A 53 -2.94 -11.08 -14.09
CA ARG A 53 -1.61 -11.34 -14.66
C ARG A 53 -0.44 -11.01 -13.71
N MET A 54 -0.59 -9.93 -12.94
CA MET A 54 0.43 -9.54 -11.96
C MET A 54 0.29 -10.43 -10.73
N LEU A 55 1.37 -11.08 -10.30
CA LEU A 55 1.41 -12.02 -9.18
C LEU A 55 0.37 -13.15 -9.32
N HIS A 56 0.24 -13.70 -10.53
CA HIS A 56 -0.74 -14.75 -10.82
C HIS A 56 -0.53 -16.00 -9.93
N ASN A 57 -1.60 -16.48 -9.30
CA ASN A 57 -1.60 -17.57 -8.32
C ASN A 57 -0.88 -17.29 -6.99
N GLU A 58 -0.43 -16.07 -6.75
CA GLU A 58 0.17 -15.68 -5.48
C GLU A 58 -0.88 -15.24 -4.46
N TRP A 59 -0.57 -15.39 -3.17
CA TRP A 59 -1.41 -14.94 -2.07
C TRP A 59 -1.05 -13.52 -1.66
N CYS A 60 -2.05 -12.66 -1.62
CA CYS A 60 -1.93 -11.25 -1.23
C CYS A 60 -3.07 -10.87 -0.29
N TYR A 61 -2.89 -9.81 0.48
CA TYR A 61 -4.02 -9.11 1.10
C TYR A 61 -4.69 -8.17 0.07
N ILE A 62 -5.81 -7.56 0.45
CA ILE A 62 -6.59 -6.64 -0.41
C ILE A 62 -5.72 -5.42 -0.79
N GLY A 63 -5.79 -5.01 -2.05
CA GLY A 63 -5.10 -3.82 -2.52
C GLY A 63 -5.72 -3.27 -3.79
N GLY A 64 -5.78 -1.95 -3.90
CA GLY A 64 -6.32 -1.32 -5.09
C GLY A 64 -5.96 0.15 -5.23
N GLY A 65 -6.37 0.75 -6.33
CA GLY A 65 -6.10 2.15 -6.65
C GLY A 65 -7.04 3.12 -5.93
N ILE A 66 -6.57 4.34 -5.69
CA ILE A 66 -7.40 5.45 -5.20
C ILE A 66 -8.00 6.15 -6.40
N GLU A 67 -9.33 6.29 -6.43
CA GLU A 67 -10.03 6.97 -7.51
C GLU A 67 -10.01 8.51 -7.34
N MET A 68 -10.29 9.23 -8.43
CA MET A 68 -10.27 10.69 -8.42
C MET A 68 -11.30 11.25 -7.42
N GLY A 69 -10.84 12.05 -6.47
CA GLY A 69 -11.68 12.65 -5.42
C GLY A 69 -11.93 11.76 -4.22
N GLU A 70 -11.47 10.51 -4.24
CA GLU A 70 -11.58 9.55 -3.16
C GLU A 70 -10.46 9.73 -2.12
N LYS A 71 -10.76 9.57 -0.86
CA LYS A 71 -9.74 9.47 0.18
C LYS A 71 -9.22 8.03 0.28
N ALA A 72 -7.99 7.86 0.71
CA ALA A 72 -7.39 6.54 0.82
C ALA A 72 -8.21 5.55 1.69
N TRP A 73 -8.83 6.00 2.77
CA TRP A 73 -9.68 5.14 3.59
C TRP A 73 -11.04 4.80 2.91
N GLU A 74 -11.54 5.68 2.03
CA GLU A 74 -12.74 5.41 1.21
C GLU A 74 -12.42 4.36 0.16
N ALA A 75 -11.24 4.48 -0.50
CA ALA A 75 -10.72 3.45 -1.39
C ALA A 75 -10.58 2.10 -0.68
N ALA A 76 -10.02 2.07 0.53
CA ALA A 76 -9.90 0.85 1.31
C ALA A 76 -11.26 0.16 1.55
N LEU A 77 -12.31 0.91 1.90
CA LEU A 77 -13.66 0.36 2.08
C LEU A 77 -14.29 -0.10 0.77
N ARG A 78 -14.06 0.62 -0.33
CA ARG A 78 -14.53 0.23 -1.67
C ARG A 78 -13.88 -1.07 -2.10
N GLU A 79 -12.54 -1.18 -2.02
CA GLU A 79 -11.79 -2.39 -2.39
C GLU A 79 -12.20 -3.61 -1.55
N ILE A 80 -12.38 -3.45 -0.24
CA ILE A 80 -12.92 -4.53 0.61
C ILE A 80 -14.24 -5.05 0.03
N ARG A 81 -15.17 -4.16 -0.28
CA ARG A 81 -16.49 -4.55 -0.80
C ARG A 81 -16.40 -5.17 -2.20
N GLU A 82 -15.57 -4.61 -3.09
CA GLU A 82 -15.44 -5.09 -4.48
C GLU A 82 -14.75 -6.44 -4.56
N GLU A 83 -13.68 -6.66 -3.77
CA GLU A 83 -12.91 -7.91 -3.82
C GLU A 83 -13.52 -9.04 -2.97
N THR A 84 -14.28 -8.69 -1.92
CA THR A 84 -14.75 -9.70 -0.94
C THR A 84 -16.26 -9.73 -0.68
N GLY A 85 -17.00 -8.73 -1.13
CA GLY A 85 -18.43 -8.57 -0.80
C GLY A 85 -18.71 -8.16 0.65
N ILE A 86 -17.68 -8.00 1.50
CA ILE A 86 -17.82 -7.62 2.91
C ILE A 86 -18.18 -6.14 3.00
N THR A 87 -19.21 -5.81 3.79
CA THR A 87 -19.73 -4.44 3.93
C THR A 87 -19.60 -3.87 5.34
N GLU A 88 -19.53 -4.71 6.37
CA GLU A 88 -19.45 -4.27 7.76
C GLU A 88 -18.03 -4.46 8.29
N VAL A 89 -17.28 -3.37 8.36
CA VAL A 89 -15.86 -3.37 8.76
C VAL A 89 -15.59 -2.27 9.77
N ARG A 90 -14.91 -2.61 10.84
CA ARG A 90 -14.31 -1.62 11.75
C ARG A 90 -12.89 -1.32 11.27
N LEU A 91 -12.75 -0.21 10.55
CA LEU A 91 -11.50 0.16 9.89
C LEU A 91 -10.59 1.01 10.78
N TYR A 92 -9.29 0.77 10.66
CA TYR A 92 -8.23 1.51 11.31
C TYR A 92 -7.10 1.80 10.33
N SER A 93 -6.46 2.97 10.46
CA SER A 93 -5.14 3.17 9.85
C SER A 93 -4.11 2.32 10.61
N ALA A 94 -3.28 1.58 9.91
CA ALA A 94 -2.18 0.85 10.53
C ALA A 94 -1.02 1.79 10.94
N ASN A 95 -1.01 3.03 10.47
CA ASN A 95 0.14 3.93 10.57
C ASN A 95 1.43 3.29 10.00
N GLN A 96 1.26 2.52 8.93
CA GLN A 96 2.29 1.86 8.14
C GLN A 96 2.05 2.12 6.66
N PHE A 97 3.10 1.92 5.87
CA PHE A 97 3.02 1.99 4.42
C PHE A 97 3.65 0.73 3.83
N GLU A 98 2.99 0.15 2.84
CA GLU A 98 3.60 -0.77 1.92
C GLU A 98 4.48 0.04 0.95
N GLN A 99 5.70 -0.44 0.72
CA GLN A 99 6.65 0.25 -0.17
C GLN A 99 7.47 -0.74 -0.96
N TYR A 100 7.63 -0.45 -2.25
CA TYR A 100 8.58 -1.16 -3.11
C TYR A 100 9.12 -0.24 -4.21
N TYR A 101 10.28 -0.58 -4.73
CA TYR A 101 10.85 0.07 -5.91
C TYR A 101 10.48 -0.71 -7.17
N SER A 102 9.93 -0.04 -8.17
CA SER A 102 9.66 -0.61 -9.50
C SER A 102 10.88 -0.40 -10.42
N PRO A 103 11.70 -1.42 -10.69
CA PRO A 103 12.89 -1.25 -11.52
C PRO A 103 12.56 -1.07 -13.00
N MET A 104 11.38 -1.48 -13.44
CA MET A 104 10.96 -1.36 -14.85
C MET A 104 10.51 0.05 -15.20
N GLU A 105 9.93 0.76 -14.25
CA GLU A 105 9.34 2.09 -14.45
C GLU A 105 10.07 3.18 -13.68
N ASP A 106 11.12 2.83 -12.92
CA ASP A 106 11.99 3.72 -12.14
C ASP A 106 11.23 4.66 -11.18
N TYR A 107 10.36 4.08 -10.33
CA TYR A 107 9.70 4.81 -9.27
C TYR A 107 9.62 4.01 -7.97
N THR A 108 9.43 4.70 -6.85
CA THR A 108 9.04 4.10 -5.58
C THR A 108 7.53 4.15 -5.44
N TYR A 109 6.91 2.98 -5.27
CA TYR A 109 5.50 2.87 -4.88
C TYR A 109 5.38 2.95 -3.37
N THR A 110 4.34 3.64 -2.89
CA THR A 110 3.97 3.63 -1.48
C THR A 110 2.45 3.64 -1.35
N ALA A 111 1.90 2.82 -0.45
CA ALA A 111 0.48 2.73 -0.19
C ALA A 111 0.21 2.71 1.31
N PRO A 112 -0.69 3.53 1.86
CA PRO A 112 -1.08 3.46 3.26
C PRO A 112 -1.75 2.11 3.54
N VAL A 113 -1.40 1.51 4.67
CA VAL A 113 -1.94 0.24 5.14
C VAL A 113 -3.10 0.49 6.11
N PHE A 114 -4.21 -0.22 5.88
CA PHE A 114 -5.38 -0.23 6.74
C PHE A 114 -5.59 -1.62 7.34
N VAL A 115 -6.20 -1.67 8.53
CA VAL A 115 -6.59 -2.91 9.19
C VAL A 115 -8.09 -2.86 9.46
N GLY A 116 -8.80 -3.86 8.96
CA GLY A 116 -10.25 -4.00 9.15
C GLY A 116 -10.58 -5.22 10.01
N TYR A 117 -11.46 -5.04 11.01
CA TYR A 117 -12.01 -6.17 11.75
C TYR A 117 -13.39 -6.48 11.21
N VAL A 118 -13.61 -7.76 10.93
CA VAL A 118 -14.88 -8.28 10.41
C VAL A 118 -15.45 -9.34 11.34
N ASP A 119 -16.78 -9.47 11.32
CA ASP A 119 -17.48 -10.51 12.08
C ASP A 119 -17.35 -11.87 11.39
N GLU A 120 -17.39 -12.95 12.21
CA GLU A 120 -17.27 -14.33 11.72
C GLU A 120 -18.37 -14.72 10.73
N SER A 121 -19.54 -14.10 10.85
CA SER A 121 -20.75 -14.42 10.06
C SER A 121 -20.72 -13.87 8.64
N GLN A 122 -19.85 -12.92 8.31
CA GLN A 122 -19.81 -12.33 6.98
C GLN A 122 -19.18 -13.28 5.96
N PRO A 123 -19.92 -13.66 4.89
CA PRO A 123 -19.38 -14.49 3.82
C PRO A 123 -18.40 -13.68 2.94
N VAL A 124 -17.40 -14.36 2.39
CA VAL A 124 -16.53 -13.79 1.35
C VAL A 124 -17.09 -14.17 -0.01
N GLN A 125 -17.30 -13.17 -0.88
CA GLN A 125 -17.70 -13.33 -2.27
C GLN A 125 -16.64 -12.66 -3.15
N LEU A 126 -15.79 -13.47 -3.78
CA LEU A 126 -14.71 -12.96 -4.62
C LEU A 126 -15.21 -12.34 -5.92
N ASN A 127 -14.52 -11.29 -6.37
CA ASN A 127 -14.66 -10.78 -7.73
C ASN A 127 -13.79 -11.61 -8.71
N HIS A 128 -13.73 -11.19 -9.98
CA HIS A 128 -13.00 -11.90 -11.04
C HIS A 128 -11.47 -11.76 -10.93
N GLU A 129 -10.97 -10.90 -10.05
CA GLU A 129 -9.53 -10.66 -9.87
C GLU A 129 -8.87 -11.71 -8.98
N HIS A 130 -9.69 -12.47 -8.25
CA HIS A 130 -9.23 -13.48 -7.31
C HIS A 130 -9.89 -14.83 -7.58
N SER A 131 -9.10 -15.90 -7.51
CA SER A 131 -9.55 -17.28 -7.79
C SER A 131 -9.90 -18.06 -6.52
N ASP A 132 -9.37 -17.65 -5.37
CA ASP A 132 -9.55 -18.33 -4.08
C ASP A 132 -9.31 -17.36 -2.93
N TYR A 133 -9.75 -17.73 -1.71
CA TYR A 133 -9.45 -17.02 -0.49
C TYR A 133 -9.22 -17.98 0.67
N GLN A 134 -8.44 -17.55 1.64
CA GLN A 134 -8.24 -18.30 2.87
C GLN A 134 -8.06 -17.36 4.06
N TRP A 135 -8.70 -17.72 5.19
CA TRP A 135 -8.42 -17.13 6.47
C TRP A 135 -7.24 -17.86 7.09
N MET A 136 -6.06 -17.26 7.04
CA MET A 136 -4.80 -17.83 7.48
C MET A 136 -4.42 -17.34 8.87
N THR A 137 -3.73 -18.14 9.64
CA THR A 137 -2.96 -17.64 10.79
C THR A 137 -1.90 -16.65 10.31
N PHE A 138 -1.36 -15.81 11.21
CA PHE A 138 -0.31 -14.89 10.83
C PHE A 138 0.94 -15.59 10.30
N ASP A 139 1.29 -16.74 10.88
CA ASP A 139 2.46 -17.52 10.43
C ASP A 139 2.24 -18.07 9.02
N GLU A 140 1.08 -18.68 8.74
CA GLU A 140 0.72 -19.14 7.40
C GLU A 140 0.70 -17.98 6.39
N ALA A 141 0.12 -16.82 6.76
CA ALA A 141 0.05 -15.65 5.88
C ALA A 141 1.45 -15.10 5.54
N LYS A 142 2.38 -15.10 6.51
CA LYS A 142 3.78 -14.70 6.29
C LYS A 142 4.54 -15.69 5.40
N GLU A 143 4.34 -16.98 5.59
CA GLU A 143 4.98 -18.02 4.77
C GLU A 143 4.48 -18.01 3.32
N ASN A 144 3.22 -17.66 3.09
CA ASN A 144 2.60 -17.61 1.76
C ASN A 144 2.64 -16.24 1.09
N ALA A 145 3.18 -15.21 1.76
CA ALA A 145 3.22 -13.86 1.22
C ALA A 145 3.98 -13.77 -0.10
N ALA A 146 3.36 -13.17 -1.12
CA ALA A 146 3.86 -13.10 -2.48
C ALA A 146 5.21 -12.37 -2.64
N LEU A 147 5.47 -11.38 -1.81
CA LEU A 147 6.65 -10.51 -1.91
C LEU A 147 7.33 -10.32 -0.55
N PRO A 148 8.68 -10.24 -0.54
CA PRO A 148 9.42 -9.79 0.64
C PRO A 148 8.95 -8.41 1.11
N GLY A 149 8.83 -8.24 2.43
CA GLY A 149 8.35 -6.99 3.04
C GLY A 149 6.89 -7.06 3.49
N ILE A 150 6.04 -7.88 2.86
CA ILE A 150 4.68 -8.18 3.31
C ILE A 150 4.72 -8.82 4.71
N ASP A 151 5.65 -9.72 4.95
CA ASP A 151 5.91 -10.36 6.23
C ASP A 151 6.14 -9.34 7.37
N HIS A 152 6.90 -8.28 7.14
CA HIS A 152 7.11 -7.22 8.12
C HIS A 152 5.83 -6.43 8.45
N ILE A 153 4.99 -6.19 7.45
CA ILE A 153 3.69 -5.56 7.66
C ILE A 153 2.78 -6.47 8.48
N LEU A 154 2.74 -7.76 8.17
CA LEU A 154 1.98 -8.76 8.91
C LEU A 154 2.46 -8.90 10.36
N ASP A 155 3.77 -8.91 10.61
CA ASP A 155 4.35 -8.90 11.97
C ASP A 155 3.92 -7.65 12.75
N PHE A 156 3.94 -6.49 12.11
CA PHE A 156 3.48 -5.24 12.73
C PHE A 156 1.99 -5.31 13.09
N VAL A 157 1.16 -5.78 12.16
CA VAL A 157 -0.29 -5.90 12.37
C VAL A 157 -0.60 -6.94 13.45
N GLU A 158 0.04 -8.08 13.45
CA GLU A 158 -0.09 -9.08 14.51
C GLU A 158 0.20 -8.49 15.90
N LYS A 159 1.33 -7.81 16.02
CA LYS A 159 1.77 -7.20 17.28
C LYS A 159 0.84 -6.10 17.78
N HIS A 160 0.32 -5.25 16.89
CA HIS A 160 -0.36 -4.02 17.26
C HIS A 160 -1.88 -4.05 17.10
N PHE A 161 -2.42 -5.04 16.39
CA PHE A 161 -3.85 -5.17 16.10
C PHE A 161 -4.45 -6.53 16.48
N ALA A 162 -3.65 -7.60 16.53
CA ALA A 162 -4.14 -8.91 16.96
C ALA A 162 -3.80 -9.23 18.40
N LYS A 163 -2.54 -9.05 18.83
CA LYS A 163 -2.08 -9.37 20.20
C LYS A 163 -2.45 -8.32 21.24
N LYS A 164 -2.91 -7.14 20.82
CA LYS A 164 -3.42 -6.08 21.71
C LYS A 164 -4.48 -5.25 20.99
N ALA A 165 -5.32 -4.56 21.77
CA ALA A 165 -6.32 -3.66 21.20
C ALA A 165 -5.66 -2.50 20.44
N PRO A 166 -6.18 -2.15 19.25
CA PRO A 166 -5.65 -1.03 18.48
C PRO A 166 -5.88 0.30 19.17
N SER A 167 -5.04 1.29 18.88
CA SER A 167 -5.22 2.64 19.37
C SER A 167 -6.52 3.24 18.84
N LYS A 168 -7.33 3.81 19.72
CA LYS A 168 -8.56 4.52 19.34
C LYS A 168 -8.33 5.69 18.38
N TRP A 169 -7.15 6.28 18.41
CA TRP A 169 -6.77 7.42 17.55
C TRP A 169 -6.55 7.02 16.08
N LEU A 170 -6.41 5.71 15.82
CA LEU A 170 -6.25 5.18 14.48
C LEU A 170 -7.57 4.72 13.87
N ARG A 171 -8.65 4.72 14.64
CA ARG A 171 -9.97 4.33 14.18
C ARG A 171 -10.52 5.31 13.16
N ILE A 172 -11.10 4.75 12.09
CA ILE A 172 -11.74 5.51 11.03
C ILE A 172 -13.25 5.38 11.20
N ASP A 173 -13.89 6.48 11.59
CA ASP A 173 -15.35 6.55 11.81
C ASP A 173 -16.08 7.06 10.54
N GLY A 174 -15.64 6.59 9.37
CA GLY A 174 -16.31 6.87 8.11
C GLY A 174 -17.67 6.17 8.08
N LYS A 175 -18.76 6.94 8.02
CA LYS A 175 -20.04 6.40 7.62
C LYS A 175 -20.04 6.34 6.09
N ILE A 176 -20.21 5.13 5.55
CA ILE A 176 -20.50 4.93 4.13
C ILE A 176 -21.89 5.47 3.82
#